data_cb447195a8a3d21a02066a5298315f4e
#
_entry.id   cb447195a8a3d21a02066a5298315f4e
#
_cell.length_a   1.000
_cell.length_b   1.000
_cell.length_c   1.000
_cell.angle_alpha   90.00
_cell.angle_beta   90.00
_cell.angle_gamma   90.00
#
_symmetry.space_group_name_H-M   'P 1'
#
loop_
_entity.id
_entity.type
_entity.pdbx_description
1 polymer ?
#
loop_
_entity_poly.entity_id
_entity_poly.type
_entity_poly.pdbx_seq_one_letter_code
_entity_poly.pdbx_strand_id
1 'polypeptide(L)'
;MQNYFSKLILLPLLFSLIEILSCNSQNSITPKSNTMTYKKLTPEEARVILNKGTEAPFIGEYTDSFEKGFYVCKQCEAPLYNSTSKFHSGCGWPSFDDEIEGAVKKVLDSDGRRTEIVCANCNGHLGHVFYGEGFTQKNTRHCVNSISMEFRAEVQSSKKTEVALFAGGCFWGVEYYFQNEKGVTKTEVGYTGGHKENPTYREVCNHTTGHIEVLSVEFNPTVTNFEHLAKLFFEINFTTAPLFFN
;
A
#
# COMPACT_ATOMS: atom_id res chain seq x y z
N MET A 1 1.32 57.91 70.52
CA MET A 1 2.68 58.45 70.74
C MET A 1 3.59 57.87 69.67
N GLN A 2 4.19 58.81 69.04
CA GLN A 2 5.42 58.80 68.22
C GLN A 2 5.38 58.20 66.81
N ASN A 3 5.35 59.10 65.94
CA ASN A 3 5.82 59.13 64.55
C ASN A 3 7.25 58.60 64.38
N TYR A 4 7.55 57.98 63.25
CA TYR A 4 8.79 58.21 62.56
C TYR A 4 8.57 58.10 61.03
N PHE A 5 8.78 59.22 60.39
CA PHE A 5 9.07 59.45 58.97
C PHE A 5 10.38 58.76 58.62
N SER A 6 10.53 58.19 57.43
CA SER A 6 11.70 58.53 56.65
C SER A 6 11.70 57.89 55.27
N LYS A 7 11.74 58.77 54.34
CA LYS A 7 12.52 58.77 53.08
C LYS A 7 12.25 57.79 51.96
N LEU A 8 11.48 58.36 51.08
CA LEU A 8 11.38 58.03 49.68
C LEU A 8 12.76 58.19 49.00
N ILE A 9 13.32 57.12 48.43
CA ILE A 9 14.47 57.22 47.50
C ILE A 9 13.91 56.86 46.12
N LEU A 10 13.77 57.90 45.27
CA LEU A 10 13.54 57.75 43.85
C LEU A 10 14.82 57.22 43.20
N LEU A 11 14.69 56.00 42.57
CA LEU A 11 15.69 55.47 41.64
C LEU A 11 15.14 55.61 40.24
N PRO A 12 15.86 56.23 39.27
CA PRO A 12 15.37 56.37 37.92
C PRO A 12 15.41 55.01 37.17
N LEU A 13 14.29 54.59 36.72
CA LEU A 13 14.16 53.46 35.79
C LEU A 13 14.76 53.83 34.43
N LEU A 14 15.93 53.29 34.14
CA LEU A 14 16.46 53.23 32.77
C LEU A 14 15.63 52.19 32.02
N PHE A 15 14.71 52.65 31.18
CA PHE A 15 14.07 51.83 30.14
C PHE A 15 15.12 51.58 29.05
N SER A 16 15.74 50.41 29.07
CA SER A 16 16.42 49.88 27.88
C SER A 16 15.40 49.30 26.95
N LEU A 17 15.15 49.95 25.81
CA LEU A 17 14.44 49.40 24.69
C LEU A 17 15.23 48.18 24.18
N ILE A 18 14.77 46.99 24.47
CA ILE A 18 15.16 45.79 23.75
C ILE A 18 14.19 45.69 22.57
N GLU A 19 14.62 46.07 21.39
CA GLU A 19 13.95 45.77 20.14
C GLU A 19 14.02 44.26 19.93
N ILE A 20 12.92 43.57 20.19
CA ILE A 20 12.75 42.19 19.81
C ILE A 20 12.47 42.19 18.29
N LEU A 21 13.52 41.96 17.49
CA LEU A 21 13.35 41.57 16.08
C LEU A 21 12.60 40.27 16.06
N SER A 22 11.30 40.36 15.96
CA SER A 22 10.43 39.19 15.64
C SER A 22 10.66 38.88 14.17
N CYS A 23 11.53 37.90 13.87
CA CYS A 23 11.58 37.25 12.56
C CYS A 23 10.29 36.47 12.38
N ASN A 24 9.28 37.14 11.85
CA ASN A 24 8.05 36.54 11.42
C ASN A 24 8.31 35.83 10.08
N SER A 25 8.89 34.64 10.13
CA SER A 25 8.95 33.73 8.98
C SER A 25 7.54 33.21 8.71
N GLN A 26 6.77 34.00 7.97
CA GLN A 26 5.53 33.52 7.37
C GLN A 26 5.92 32.50 6.29
N ASN A 27 6.06 31.23 6.68
CA ASN A 27 5.96 30.14 5.74
C ASN A 27 4.54 30.17 5.16
N SER A 28 4.39 30.92 4.07
CA SER A 28 3.22 30.79 3.21
C SER A 28 3.26 29.38 2.63
N ILE A 29 2.53 28.46 3.26
CA ILE A 29 2.18 27.18 2.66
C ILE A 29 1.22 27.54 1.53
N THR A 30 1.77 27.81 0.34
CA THR A 30 0.97 27.79 -0.88
C THR A 30 0.43 26.38 -0.99
N PRO A 31 -0.90 26.18 -1.08
CA PRO A 31 -1.44 24.86 -1.36
C PRO A 31 -0.85 24.45 -2.70
N LYS A 32 -0.06 23.35 -2.73
CA LYS A 32 0.31 22.67 -3.96
C LYS A 32 -0.99 22.38 -4.69
N SER A 33 -1.32 23.15 -5.73
CA SER A 33 -2.35 22.78 -6.66
C SER A 33 -1.88 21.44 -7.26
N ASN A 34 -2.51 20.35 -6.85
CA ASN A 34 -2.39 19.08 -7.51
C ASN A 34 -3.03 19.25 -8.90
N THR A 35 -2.30 19.85 -9.83
CA THR A 35 -2.67 19.80 -11.24
C THR A 35 -2.53 18.34 -11.65
N MET A 36 -3.65 17.61 -11.66
CA MET A 36 -3.72 16.26 -12.21
C MET A 36 -3.29 16.35 -13.67
N THR A 37 -2.14 15.80 -13.97
CA THR A 37 -1.64 15.70 -15.34
C THR A 37 -2.33 14.49 -15.97
N TYR A 38 -3.32 14.75 -16.83
CA TYR A 38 -3.98 13.71 -17.60
C TYR A 38 -3.07 13.23 -18.74
N LYS A 39 -3.16 11.94 -19.08
CA LYS A 39 -2.49 11.40 -20.27
C LYS A 39 -3.00 12.09 -21.51
N LYS A 40 -2.11 12.32 -22.48
CA LYS A 40 -2.49 12.77 -23.83
C LYS A 40 -3.18 11.60 -24.53
N LEU A 41 -4.45 11.78 -24.86
CA LEU A 41 -5.24 10.78 -25.56
C LEU A 41 -5.00 10.87 -27.07
N THR A 42 -5.06 9.74 -27.74
CA THR A 42 -5.15 9.66 -29.20
C THR A 42 -6.50 10.20 -29.68
N PRO A 43 -6.69 10.54 -30.96
CA PRO A 43 -7.97 10.98 -31.47
C PRO A 43 -9.11 9.99 -31.21
N GLU A 44 -8.85 8.69 -31.32
CA GLU A 44 -9.84 7.64 -31.10
C GLU A 44 -10.18 7.49 -29.60
N GLU A 45 -9.20 7.51 -28.72
CA GLU A 45 -9.43 7.56 -27.27
C GLU A 45 -10.25 8.79 -26.87
N ALA A 46 -9.90 9.95 -27.42
CA ALA A 46 -10.65 11.19 -27.15
C ALA A 46 -12.08 11.12 -27.66
N ARG A 47 -12.32 10.49 -28.81
CA ARG A 47 -13.67 10.28 -29.35
C ARG A 47 -14.55 9.51 -28.38
N VAL A 48 -14.01 8.49 -27.72
CA VAL A 48 -14.76 7.67 -26.76
C VAL A 48 -14.79 8.33 -25.39
N ILE A 49 -13.63 8.68 -24.85
CA ILE A 49 -13.52 9.10 -23.44
C ILE A 49 -14.04 10.53 -23.20
N LEU A 50 -13.76 11.46 -24.12
CA LEU A 50 -14.16 12.87 -23.96
C LEU A 50 -15.47 13.19 -24.67
N ASN A 51 -15.72 12.58 -25.82
CA ASN A 51 -16.89 12.89 -26.66
C ASN A 51 -17.98 11.81 -26.56
N LYS A 52 -17.91 10.93 -25.53
CA LYS A 52 -18.92 9.90 -25.22
C LYS A 52 -19.24 8.97 -26.38
N GLY A 53 -18.25 8.66 -27.21
CA GLY A 53 -18.39 7.69 -28.28
C GLY A 53 -18.44 6.25 -27.73
N THR A 54 -18.79 5.33 -28.61
CA THR A 54 -18.78 3.91 -28.30
C THR A 54 -17.80 3.18 -29.21
N GLU A 55 -17.02 2.28 -28.67
CA GLU A 55 -16.15 1.35 -29.42
C GLU A 55 -17.02 0.32 -30.16
N ALA A 56 -16.58 -0.18 -31.30
CA ALA A 56 -17.32 -1.24 -31.98
C ALA A 56 -17.32 -2.54 -31.15
N PRO A 57 -18.39 -3.34 -31.19
CA PRO A 57 -18.46 -4.57 -30.41
C PRO A 57 -17.43 -5.59 -30.90
N PHE A 58 -16.91 -6.41 -29.97
CA PHE A 58 -15.99 -7.54 -30.19
C PHE A 58 -14.59 -7.16 -30.71
N ILE A 59 -14.25 -5.88 -30.79
CA ILE A 59 -12.90 -5.45 -31.22
C ILE A 59 -12.04 -4.96 -30.05
N GLY A 60 -12.63 -4.73 -28.89
CA GLY A 60 -11.93 -4.18 -27.74
C GLY A 60 -10.93 -5.18 -27.13
N GLU A 61 -9.72 -4.71 -26.84
CA GLU A 61 -8.60 -5.52 -26.30
C GLU A 61 -9.02 -6.37 -25.10
N TYR A 62 -9.89 -5.81 -24.23
CA TYR A 62 -10.24 -6.48 -22.99
C TYR A 62 -11.59 -7.19 -23.01
N THR A 63 -12.22 -7.35 -24.19
CA THR A 63 -13.52 -8.02 -24.29
C THR A 63 -13.44 -9.45 -23.75
N ASP A 64 -12.45 -10.21 -24.20
CA ASP A 64 -12.26 -11.64 -23.86
C ASP A 64 -10.96 -11.90 -23.06
N SER A 65 -10.30 -10.87 -22.55
CA SER A 65 -9.14 -11.01 -21.65
C SER A 65 -9.61 -11.18 -20.20
N PHE A 66 -9.13 -12.24 -19.53
CA PHE A 66 -9.44 -12.57 -18.12
C PHE A 66 -8.20 -12.74 -17.26
N GLU A 67 -7.14 -12.03 -17.59
CA GLU A 67 -5.92 -12.01 -16.79
C GLU A 67 -6.17 -11.40 -15.41
N LYS A 68 -5.42 -11.89 -14.39
CA LYS A 68 -5.52 -11.37 -13.03
C LYS A 68 -4.84 -10.01 -12.92
N GLY A 69 -5.59 -9.06 -12.40
CA GLY A 69 -5.13 -7.69 -12.25
C GLY A 69 -6.27 -6.71 -12.01
N PHE A 70 -6.04 -5.48 -12.37
CA PHE A 70 -7.05 -4.43 -12.26
C PHE A 70 -7.01 -3.52 -13.49
N TYR A 71 -8.11 -2.84 -13.72
CA TYR A 71 -8.29 -1.91 -14.83
C TYR A 71 -8.27 -0.49 -14.30
N VAL A 72 -7.46 0.37 -14.91
CA VAL A 72 -7.37 1.79 -14.57
C VAL A 72 -7.96 2.65 -15.68
N CYS A 73 -8.39 3.85 -15.34
CA CYS A 73 -8.84 4.84 -16.32
C CYS A 73 -7.72 5.21 -17.28
N LYS A 74 -7.98 5.14 -18.60
CA LYS A 74 -6.99 5.47 -19.63
C LYS A 74 -6.47 6.90 -19.53
N GLN A 75 -7.33 7.85 -19.12
CA GLN A 75 -6.98 9.27 -19.06
C GLN A 75 -6.21 9.65 -17.79
N CYS A 76 -6.64 9.17 -16.62
CA CYS A 76 -6.14 9.65 -15.32
C CYS A 76 -5.51 8.58 -14.43
N GLU A 77 -5.43 7.33 -14.92
CA GLU A 77 -4.86 6.17 -14.22
C GLU A 77 -5.53 5.79 -12.89
N ALA A 78 -6.65 6.42 -12.53
CA ALA A 78 -7.40 6.02 -11.34
C ALA A 78 -7.90 4.57 -11.48
N PRO A 79 -7.76 3.71 -10.45
CA PRO A 79 -8.27 2.34 -10.48
C PRO A 79 -9.80 2.34 -10.61
N LEU A 80 -10.34 1.44 -11.46
CA LEU A 80 -11.76 1.36 -11.77
C LEU A 80 -12.38 0.01 -11.40
N TYR A 81 -11.77 -1.09 -11.86
CA TYR A 81 -12.30 -2.44 -11.72
C TYR A 81 -11.23 -3.45 -11.35
N ASN A 82 -11.58 -4.43 -10.54
CA ASN A 82 -10.78 -5.63 -10.34
C ASN A 82 -11.13 -6.69 -11.39
N SER A 83 -10.17 -7.47 -11.85
CA SER A 83 -10.42 -8.59 -12.79
C SER A 83 -11.36 -9.65 -12.19
N THR A 84 -11.46 -9.74 -10.87
CA THR A 84 -12.36 -10.65 -10.17
C THR A 84 -13.84 -10.31 -10.34
N SER A 85 -14.17 -9.07 -10.67
CA SER A 85 -15.54 -8.63 -10.96
C SER A 85 -15.90 -8.74 -12.46
N LYS A 86 -14.94 -9.17 -13.30
CA LYS A 86 -15.15 -9.33 -14.75
C LYS A 86 -15.82 -10.66 -15.06
N PHE A 87 -16.79 -10.64 -16.01
CA PHE A 87 -17.49 -11.83 -16.44
C PHE A 87 -17.82 -11.79 -17.95
N HIS A 88 -18.16 -12.95 -18.50
CA HIS A 88 -18.58 -13.11 -19.89
C HIS A 88 -20.06 -12.79 -20.05
N SER A 89 -20.39 -11.69 -20.75
CA SER A 89 -21.78 -11.32 -21.05
C SER A 89 -22.19 -11.60 -22.50
N GLY A 90 -21.22 -11.81 -23.40
CA GLY A 90 -21.46 -11.96 -24.82
C GLY A 90 -21.91 -10.72 -25.56
N CYS A 91 -21.91 -9.53 -24.91
CA CYS A 91 -22.41 -8.30 -25.49
C CYS A 91 -21.43 -7.58 -26.44
N GLY A 92 -20.17 -8.05 -26.49
CA GLY A 92 -19.12 -7.48 -27.32
C GLY A 92 -18.23 -6.42 -26.65
N TRP A 93 -18.43 -6.17 -25.37
CA TRP A 93 -17.61 -5.26 -24.56
C TRP A 93 -17.26 -5.90 -23.22
N PRO A 94 -16.14 -5.49 -22.58
CA PRO A 94 -15.81 -5.88 -21.22
C PRO A 94 -16.97 -5.62 -20.26
N SER A 95 -17.31 -6.64 -19.46
CA SER A 95 -18.43 -6.58 -18.53
C SER A 95 -17.97 -6.88 -17.11
N PHE A 96 -18.35 -6.01 -16.17
CA PHE A 96 -18.03 -6.14 -14.74
C PHE A 96 -19.32 -6.07 -13.92
N ASP A 97 -19.39 -6.85 -12.86
CA ASP A 97 -20.55 -6.84 -11.95
C ASP A 97 -20.38 -5.91 -10.75
N ASP A 98 -19.19 -5.36 -10.59
CA ASP A 98 -18.87 -4.39 -9.53
C ASP A 98 -17.70 -3.51 -9.93
N GLU A 99 -17.68 -2.29 -9.40
CA GLU A 99 -16.55 -1.36 -9.46
C GLU A 99 -15.72 -1.38 -8.18
N ILE A 100 -14.50 -0.85 -8.21
CA ILE A 100 -13.78 -0.46 -7.01
C ILE A 100 -14.58 0.67 -6.33
N GLU A 101 -14.83 0.56 -5.05
CA GLU A 101 -15.70 1.46 -4.29
C GLU A 101 -15.35 2.94 -4.55
N GLY A 102 -16.35 3.71 -5.00
CA GLY A 102 -16.18 5.14 -5.31
C GLY A 102 -15.41 5.46 -6.60
N ALA A 103 -15.01 4.45 -7.39
CA ALA A 103 -14.22 4.66 -8.62
C ALA A 103 -15.05 5.13 -9.82
N VAL A 104 -16.36 4.87 -9.81
CA VAL A 104 -17.25 5.13 -10.94
C VAL A 104 -18.44 5.95 -10.48
N LYS A 105 -18.80 7.00 -11.26
CA LYS A 105 -20.04 7.75 -11.09
C LYS A 105 -21.07 7.30 -12.11
N LYS A 106 -22.32 7.24 -11.69
CA LYS A 106 -23.48 6.89 -12.50
C LYS A 106 -24.24 8.18 -12.83
N VAL A 107 -24.41 8.47 -14.11
CA VAL A 107 -25.04 9.71 -14.60
C VAL A 107 -26.14 9.32 -15.60
N LEU A 108 -27.26 10.03 -15.57
CA LEU A 108 -28.28 9.85 -16.60
C LEU A 108 -27.71 10.23 -17.96
N ASP A 109 -27.76 9.33 -18.94
CA ASP A 109 -27.30 9.63 -20.30
C ASP A 109 -28.19 10.68 -20.96
N SER A 110 -27.64 11.39 -21.93
CA SER A 110 -28.37 12.42 -22.72
C SER A 110 -29.60 11.86 -23.45
N ASP A 111 -29.69 10.56 -23.68
CA ASP A 111 -30.86 9.89 -24.26
C ASP A 111 -32.03 9.73 -23.28
N GLY A 112 -31.81 10.04 -21.99
CA GLY A 112 -32.80 9.95 -20.92
C GLY A 112 -33.26 8.55 -20.57
N ARG A 113 -32.61 7.52 -21.10
CA ARG A 113 -32.99 6.08 -20.96
C ARG A 113 -31.91 5.23 -20.31
N ARG A 114 -30.65 5.47 -20.66
CA ARG A 114 -29.52 4.70 -20.14
C ARG A 114 -28.86 5.43 -18.97
N THR A 115 -28.16 4.67 -18.17
CA THR A 115 -27.28 5.22 -17.13
C THR A 115 -25.83 5.12 -17.61
N GLU A 116 -25.26 6.26 -17.94
CA GLU A 116 -23.84 6.40 -18.27
C GLU A 116 -22.99 6.13 -17.04
N ILE A 117 -21.84 5.51 -17.22
CA ILE A 117 -20.80 5.39 -16.20
C ILE A 117 -19.56 6.17 -16.63
N VAL A 118 -19.05 6.97 -15.70
CA VAL A 118 -17.87 7.81 -15.91
C VAL A 118 -16.85 7.60 -14.77
N CYS A 119 -15.58 7.81 -15.07
CA CYS A 119 -14.54 7.79 -14.05
C CYS A 119 -14.82 8.85 -12.98
N ALA A 120 -14.84 8.47 -11.70
CA ALA A 120 -15.12 9.39 -10.60
C ALA A 120 -14.06 10.49 -10.46
N ASN A 121 -12.82 10.23 -10.92
CA ASN A 121 -11.70 11.15 -10.80
C ASN A 121 -11.67 12.22 -11.90
N CYS A 122 -11.80 11.82 -13.18
CA CYS A 122 -11.66 12.73 -14.32
C CYS A 122 -12.93 12.97 -15.12
N ASN A 123 -14.03 12.29 -14.80
CA ASN A 123 -15.30 12.28 -15.52
C ASN A 123 -15.20 11.73 -16.97
N GLY A 124 -14.11 11.06 -17.34
CA GLY A 124 -13.96 10.40 -18.63
C GLY A 124 -15.03 9.31 -18.80
N HIS A 125 -15.67 9.26 -19.98
CA HIS A 125 -16.70 8.27 -20.31
C HIS A 125 -16.11 6.86 -20.29
N LEU A 126 -16.81 5.94 -19.63
CA LEU A 126 -16.44 4.53 -19.55
C LEU A 126 -17.40 3.65 -20.38
N GLY A 127 -18.68 3.93 -20.33
CA GLY A 127 -19.73 3.12 -20.93
C GLY A 127 -21.07 3.32 -20.24
N HIS A 128 -21.81 2.22 -20.03
CA HIS A 128 -23.14 2.25 -19.41
C HIS A 128 -23.30 1.11 -18.39
N VAL A 129 -24.17 1.29 -17.42
CA VAL A 129 -24.56 0.26 -16.48
C VAL A 129 -25.98 -0.23 -16.74
N PHE A 130 -26.17 -1.53 -16.65
CA PHE A 130 -27.44 -2.24 -16.81
C PHE A 130 -27.76 -3.07 -15.58
N TYR A 131 -29.05 -3.23 -15.28
CA TYR A 131 -29.52 -3.95 -14.11
C TYR A 131 -30.58 -4.97 -14.51
N GLY A 132 -30.70 -6.04 -13.75
CA GLY A 132 -31.80 -6.98 -13.94
C GLY A 132 -31.58 -8.01 -15.04
N GLU A 133 -30.40 -8.12 -15.62
CA GLU A 133 -30.13 -9.06 -16.72
C GLU A 133 -29.79 -10.49 -16.26
N GLY A 134 -29.54 -10.72 -14.96
CA GLY A 134 -29.36 -12.06 -14.38
C GLY A 134 -28.03 -12.74 -14.66
N PHE A 135 -26.99 -12.05 -15.14
CA PHE A 135 -25.70 -12.65 -15.43
C PHE A 135 -24.93 -13.09 -14.17
N THR A 136 -25.04 -12.34 -13.09
CA THR A 136 -24.38 -12.61 -11.81
C THR A 136 -25.34 -12.40 -10.64
N GLN A 137 -24.93 -12.82 -9.44
CA GLN A 137 -25.74 -12.61 -8.23
C GLN A 137 -25.94 -11.11 -7.90
N LYS A 138 -25.00 -10.23 -8.30
CA LYS A 138 -25.12 -8.79 -8.10
C LYS A 138 -26.12 -8.15 -9.06
N ASN A 139 -26.53 -8.88 -10.09
CA ASN A 139 -27.54 -8.44 -11.07
C ASN A 139 -27.28 -7.06 -11.66
N THR A 140 -25.99 -6.72 -11.77
CA THR A 140 -25.47 -5.46 -12.30
C THR A 140 -24.44 -5.78 -13.37
N ARG A 141 -24.46 -5.02 -14.47
CA ARG A 141 -23.45 -5.13 -15.52
C ARG A 141 -22.98 -3.74 -15.93
N HIS A 142 -21.74 -3.42 -15.60
CA HIS A 142 -21.02 -2.30 -16.19
C HIS A 142 -20.48 -2.76 -17.54
N CYS A 143 -21.02 -2.23 -18.63
CA CYS A 143 -20.57 -2.45 -20.00
C CYS A 143 -19.60 -1.33 -20.36
N VAL A 144 -18.32 -1.67 -20.44
CA VAL A 144 -17.23 -0.68 -20.48
C VAL A 144 -16.49 -0.74 -21.82
N ASN A 145 -16.19 0.40 -22.42
CA ASN A 145 -15.33 0.46 -23.60
C ASN A 145 -13.89 0.05 -23.23
N SER A 146 -13.30 -0.90 -23.94
CA SER A 146 -11.91 -1.31 -23.71
C SER A 146 -10.95 -0.12 -23.78
N ILE A 147 -11.14 0.73 -24.78
CA ILE A 147 -10.30 1.92 -25.03
C ILE A 147 -10.34 2.95 -23.89
N SER A 148 -11.37 2.91 -23.03
CA SER A 148 -11.48 3.79 -21.86
C SER A 148 -10.66 3.32 -20.66
N MET A 149 -10.08 2.13 -20.75
CA MET A 149 -9.32 1.49 -19.67
C MET A 149 -7.90 1.12 -20.11
N GLU A 150 -7.06 0.85 -19.14
CA GLU A 150 -5.77 0.21 -19.30
C GLU A 150 -5.65 -0.91 -18.26
N PHE A 151 -5.29 -2.11 -18.69
CA PHE A 151 -5.08 -3.23 -17.81
C PHE A 151 -3.72 -3.11 -17.12
N ARG A 152 -3.72 -3.36 -15.85
CA ARG A 152 -2.52 -3.51 -15.03
C ARG A 152 -2.54 -4.92 -14.47
N ALA A 153 -1.64 -5.76 -14.94
CA ALA A 153 -1.47 -7.07 -14.33
C ALA A 153 -1.31 -6.89 -12.83
N GLU A 154 -1.98 -7.73 -12.06
CA GLU A 154 -1.59 -7.90 -10.68
C GLU A 154 -0.13 -8.34 -10.72
N VAL A 155 0.79 -7.37 -10.61
CA VAL A 155 2.12 -7.73 -10.22
C VAL A 155 1.86 -8.49 -8.94
N GLN A 156 1.99 -9.83 -9.00
CA GLN A 156 2.34 -10.54 -7.77
C GLN A 156 3.58 -9.76 -7.34
N SER A 157 3.36 -8.75 -6.49
CA SER A 157 4.47 -8.21 -5.76
C SER A 157 5.02 -9.48 -5.16
N SER A 158 6.15 -9.92 -5.66
CA SER A 158 6.98 -10.87 -4.93
C SER A 158 6.94 -10.24 -3.56
N LYS A 159 6.15 -10.83 -2.64
CA LYS A 159 5.88 -10.23 -1.33
C LYS A 159 7.23 -9.76 -0.95
N LYS A 160 7.47 -8.43 -0.91
CA LYS A 160 8.78 -7.92 -0.59
C LYS A 160 9.01 -8.43 0.81
N THR A 161 9.48 -9.67 0.86
CA THR A 161 9.83 -10.31 2.10
C THR A 161 11.16 -9.74 2.50
N GLU A 162 11.30 -9.45 3.76
CA GLU A 162 12.56 -9.08 4.36
C GLU A 162 13.10 -10.30 5.10
N VAL A 163 14.41 -10.36 5.24
CA VAL A 163 15.10 -11.45 5.93
C VAL A 163 15.79 -10.89 7.15
N ALA A 164 15.53 -11.49 8.30
CA ALA A 164 16.23 -11.22 9.54
C ALA A 164 16.99 -12.48 10.00
N LEU A 165 18.18 -12.30 10.57
CA LEU A 165 18.97 -13.37 11.12
C LEU A 165 19.03 -13.22 12.65
N PHE A 166 18.71 -14.31 13.35
CA PHE A 166 18.73 -14.38 14.81
C PHE A 166 19.69 -15.47 15.28
N ALA A 167 20.68 -15.09 16.10
CA ALA A 167 21.65 -16.00 16.69
C ALA A 167 21.48 -16.02 18.22
N GLY A 168 20.92 -17.09 18.77
CA GLY A 168 20.55 -17.18 20.17
C GLY A 168 20.82 -18.54 20.82
N GLY A 169 21.86 -19.24 20.36
CA GLY A 169 22.18 -20.61 20.82
C GLY A 169 21.33 -21.65 20.08
N CYS A 170 20.77 -22.63 20.78
CA CYS A 170 20.03 -23.72 20.15
C CYS A 170 18.88 -23.23 19.28
N PHE A 171 19.00 -23.30 17.98
CA PHE A 171 18.03 -22.78 17.01
C PHE A 171 16.71 -23.55 16.96
N TRP A 172 16.66 -24.80 17.40
CA TRP A 172 15.46 -25.66 17.35
C TRP A 172 14.30 -25.09 18.19
N GLY A 173 14.59 -24.60 19.38
CA GLY A 173 13.58 -23.99 20.24
C GLY A 173 13.11 -22.65 19.71
N VAL A 174 14.02 -21.84 19.17
CA VAL A 174 13.73 -20.51 18.62
C VAL A 174 12.88 -20.63 17.35
N GLU A 175 13.24 -21.56 16.44
CA GLU A 175 12.51 -21.77 15.19
C GLU A 175 11.03 -22.06 15.41
N TYR A 176 10.68 -22.89 16.39
CA TYR A 176 9.30 -23.24 16.70
C TYR A 176 8.39 -22.01 16.96
N TYR A 177 8.90 -21.02 17.68
CA TYR A 177 8.14 -19.81 17.95
C TYR A 177 7.97 -18.93 16.71
N PHE A 178 9.05 -18.79 15.92
CA PHE A 178 9.00 -17.96 14.72
C PHE A 178 8.14 -18.57 13.60
N GLN A 179 8.08 -19.89 13.45
CA GLN A 179 7.22 -20.56 12.46
C GLN A 179 5.74 -20.24 12.66
N ASN A 180 5.33 -19.97 13.90
CA ASN A 180 3.94 -19.66 14.24
C ASN A 180 3.65 -18.17 14.33
N GLU A 181 4.65 -17.30 14.11
CA GLU A 181 4.48 -15.86 14.25
C GLU A 181 3.81 -15.27 13.02
N LYS A 182 2.82 -14.39 13.28
CA LYS A 182 2.04 -13.77 12.21
C LYS A 182 2.93 -12.88 11.32
N GLY A 183 2.91 -13.16 10.03
CA GLY A 183 3.71 -12.41 9.04
C GLY A 183 5.03 -13.06 8.68
N VAL A 184 5.48 -14.06 9.41
CA VAL A 184 6.60 -14.91 9.01
C VAL A 184 6.15 -15.81 7.85
N THR A 185 6.95 -15.88 6.81
CA THR A 185 6.65 -16.65 5.58
C THR A 185 7.53 -17.88 5.41
N LYS A 186 8.75 -17.85 5.97
CA LYS A 186 9.69 -18.97 5.95
C LYS A 186 10.65 -18.84 7.12
N THR A 187 11.07 -19.98 7.67
CA THR A 187 12.21 -20.10 8.58
C THR A 187 13.21 -21.10 8.05
N GLU A 188 14.47 -20.89 8.33
CA GLU A 188 15.55 -21.79 7.93
C GLU A 188 16.69 -21.70 8.95
N VAL A 189 17.11 -22.84 9.46
CA VAL A 189 18.24 -22.93 10.41
C VAL A 189 19.55 -23.17 9.69
N GLY A 190 20.64 -22.62 10.20
CA GLY A 190 21.94 -22.76 9.58
C GLY A 190 23.07 -22.23 10.44
N TYR A 191 24.22 -22.04 9.82
CA TYR A 191 25.45 -21.57 10.46
C TYR A 191 26.00 -20.35 9.71
N THR A 192 26.54 -19.38 10.45
CA THR A 192 27.10 -18.16 9.83
C THR A 192 28.33 -17.66 10.60
N GLY A 193 29.08 -16.76 9.96
CA GLY A 193 30.21 -16.03 10.56
C GLY A 193 31.53 -16.75 10.63
N GLY A 194 31.56 -18.04 10.31
CA GLY A 194 32.78 -18.86 10.37
C GLY A 194 33.61 -18.83 9.09
N HIS A 195 34.76 -19.52 9.16
CA HIS A 195 35.73 -19.58 8.08
C HIS A 195 35.76 -20.94 7.36
N LYS A 196 35.11 -21.99 7.91
CA LYS A 196 35.07 -23.32 7.33
C LYS A 196 33.90 -23.46 6.35
N GLU A 197 34.19 -23.91 5.14
CA GLU A 197 33.12 -24.27 4.18
C GLU A 197 32.45 -25.61 4.60
N ASN A 198 31.10 -25.63 4.46
CA ASN A 198 30.28 -26.82 4.78
C ASN A 198 30.55 -27.43 6.15
N PRO A 199 30.45 -26.67 7.25
CA PRO A 199 30.72 -27.19 8.58
C PRO A 199 29.65 -28.20 9.00
N THR A 200 30.04 -29.22 9.70
CA THR A 200 29.12 -30.15 10.37
C THR A 200 28.66 -29.56 11.71
N TYR A 201 27.48 -29.97 12.18
CA TYR A 201 26.95 -29.56 13.49
C TYR A 201 27.98 -29.76 14.63
N ARG A 202 28.63 -30.95 14.67
CA ARG A 202 29.64 -31.26 15.69
C ARG A 202 30.81 -30.27 15.68
N GLU A 203 31.24 -29.84 14.51
CA GLU A 203 32.37 -28.91 14.37
C GLU A 203 31.98 -27.51 14.83
N VAL A 204 30.73 -27.08 14.57
CA VAL A 204 30.20 -25.80 15.07
C VAL A 204 30.12 -25.85 16.60
N CYS A 205 29.54 -26.90 17.17
CA CYS A 205 29.44 -27.08 18.62
C CYS A 205 30.82 -27.14 19.32
N ASN A 206 31.84 -27.63 18.63
CA ASN A 206 33.21 -27.66 19.15
C ASN A 206 33.94 -26.31 19.03
N HIS A 207 33.29 -25.29 18.52
CA HIS A 207 33.83 -23.93 18.32
C HIS A 207 35.12 -23.85 17.46
N THR A 208 35.34 -24.84 16.58
CA THR A 208 36.54 -24.92 15.74
C THR A 208 36.40 -24.25 14.39
N THR A 209 35.17 -23.87 14.00
CA THR A 209 34.86 -23.35 12.68
C THR A 209 34.67 -21.83 12.66
N GLY A 210 34.50 -21.20 13.83
CA GLY A 210 34.12 -19.82 13.97
C GLY A 210 32.64 -19.54 13.62
N HIS A 211 31.87 -20.55 13.17
CA HIS A 211 30.45 -20.43 12.92
C HIS A 211 29.64 -20.41 14.22
N ILE A 212 28.50 -19.71 14.15
CA ILE A 212 27.44 -19.76 15.17
C ILE A 212 26.16 -20.29 14.54
N GLU A 213 25.30 -20.87 15.35
CA GLU A 213 23.93 -21.25 14.96
C GLU A 213 23.10 -20.02 14.72
N VAL A 214 22.35 -20.04 13.65
CA VAL A 214 21.49 -18.90 13.24
C VAL A 214 20.14 -19.40 12.70
N LEU A 215 19.09 -18.66 13.02
CA LEU A 215 17.78 -18.77 12.42
C LEU A 215 17.61 -17.63 11.41
N SER A 216 17.37 -17.97 10.16
CA SER A 216 16.93 -17.05 9.11
C SER A 216 15.40 -17.00 9.10
N VAL A 217 14.84 -15.81 9.21
CA VAL A 217 13.40 -15.56 9.24
C VAL A 217 13.04 -14.65 8.07
N GLU A 218 12.31 -15.20 7.12
CA GLU A 218 11.71 -14.43 6.03
C GLU A 218 10.32 -13.97 6.44
N PHE A 219 10.02 -12.67 6.35
CA PHE A 219 8.76 -12.12 6.82
C PHE A 219 8.19 -11.05 5.87
N ASN A 220 6.88 -10.88 5.93
CA ASN A 220 6.15 -9.85 5.19
C ASN A 220 6.15 -8.52 5.98
N PRO A 221 6.86 -7.47 5.53
CA PRO A 221 6.98 -6.19 6.25
C PRO A 221 5.68 -5.40 6.34
N THR A 222 4.63 -5.80 5.61
CA THR A 222 3.29 -5.19 5.76
C THR A 222 2.47 -5.81 6.89
N VAL A 223 2.91 -6.94 7.46
CA VAL A 223 2.20 -7.69 8.52
C VAL A 223 2.96 -7.66 9.83
N THR A 224 4.29 -7.78 9.79
CA THR A 224 5.19 -7.71 10.95
C THR A 224 6.44 -6.91 10.58
N ASN A 225 7.30 -6.62 11.54
CA ASN A 225 8.54 -5.89 11.32
C ASN A 225 9.69 -6.48 12.15
N PHE A 226 10.91 -6.07 11.83
CA PHE A 226 12.11 -6.53 12.51
C PHE A 226 12.07 -6.26 14.03
N GLU A 227 11.54 -5.12 14.45
CA GLU A 227 11.47 -4.74 15.87
C GLU A 227 10.59 -5.71 16.67
N HIS A 228 9.42 -6.07 16.13
CA HIS A 228 8.52 -7.07 16.73
C HIS A 228 9.19 -8.44 16.82
N LEU A 229 9.85 -8.89 15.74
CA LEU A 229 10.55 -10.18 15.70
C LEU A 229 11.76 -10.20 16.66
N ALA A 230 12.49 -9.09 16.77
CA ALA A 230 13.58 -8.96 17.73
C ALA A 230 13.08 -9.01 19.18
N LYS A 231 11.94 -8.36 19.47
CA LYS A 231 11.31 -8.45 20.78
C LYS A 231 10.92 -9.89 21.13
N LEU A 232 10.26 -10.59 20.22
CA LEU A 232 9.93 -12.02 20.38
C LEU A 232 11.19 -12.85 20.66
N PHE A 233 12.26 -12.62 19.90
CA PHE A 233 13.54 -13.31 20.10
C PHE A 233 14.10 -13.13 21.51
N PHE A 234 14.08 -11.91 22.03
CA PHE A 234 14.54 -11.64 23.41
C PHE A 234 13.61 -12.26 24.45
N GLU A 235 12.31 -12.20 24.27
CA GLU A 235 11.34 -12.82 25.19
C GLU A 235 11.56 -14.33 25.29
N ILE A 236 11.77 -15.02 24.18
CA ILE A 236 12.02 -16.46 24.15
C ILE A 236 13.34 -16.80 24.90
N ASN A 237 14.41 -16.05 24.63
CA ASN A 237 15.72 -16.35 25.21
C ASN A 237 15.79 -16.04 26.72
N PHE A 238 15.07 -15.02 27.20
CA PHE A 238 15.06 -14.68 28.63
C PHE A 238 14.12 -15.57 29.45
N THR A 239 13.08 -16.12 28.85
CA THR A 239 12.13 -17.02 29.56
C THR A 239 12.58 -18.47 29.58
N THR A 240 13.41 -18.89 28.63
CA THR A 240 13.94 -20.28 28.54
C THR A 240 15.31 -20.47 29.17
N ALA A 241 16.00 -19.41 29.56
CA ALA A 241 17.34 -19.47 30.16
C ALA A 241 17.46 -20.23 31.50
N PRO A 242 16.42 -20.41 32.35
CA PRO A 242 16.57 -21.14 33.61
C PRO A 242 16.61 -22.67 33.48
N LEU A 243 16.32 -23.26 32.32
CA LEU A 243 16.08 -24.71 32.22
C LEU A 243 17.25 -25.56 31.66
N PHE A 244 18.35 -24.93 31.23
CA PHE A 244 19.45 -25.69 30.58
C PHE A 244 20.86 -25.50 31.16
N PHE A 245 20.97 -24.95 32.36
CA PHE A 245 22.25 -25.00 33.12
C PHE A 245 22.12 -25.91 34.34
N ASN A 246 22.21 -27.19 34.09
CA ASN A 246 22.69 -28.21 35.02
C ASN A 246 23.56 -29.22 34.27
#